data_d6ab84e116ee00db25f5954177307de7
#
_entry.id   d6ab84e116ee00db25f5954177307de7
#
_cell.length_a   1.000
_cell.length_b   1.000
_cell.length_c   1.000
_cell.angle_alpha   90.00
_cell.angle_beta   90.00
_cell.angle_gamma   90.00
#
_symmetry.space_group_name_H-M   'P 1'
#
loop_
_entity.id
_entity.type
_entity.pdbx_description
1 polymer ?
#
loop_
_entity_poly.entity_id
_entity_poly.type
_entity_poly.pdbx_seq_one_letter_code
_entity_poly.pdbx_strand_id
1 'polypeptide(L)'
;MIDKVKGMFSSKWTSQIQNANEEKTHTKAKYLIQHDNVAHHPLGAGSYIFRDKLIQHINFLCTKSRIILDIGAQPNSSPHMGTIINFTVAFFLASKLQEEHGRSVLIIFDVVDTTPSEQLTVNGVRYHRSQRFTREMDKYMVDFFEVLESLKNRTGVEYRVRTQAEFLGDPNVPTALRQIISNREALGPSFSPKTGKLAIHAACPHVDCGLADTGGVGNVYSFSNSDDENTIEFQCPEHGPYTLNLADPQHIQRLELSTPLRNILRAKVFARDPDASWIRVPGGDFAGYYQEQLLWRHIASEEALLIFYTPLIVDWSGAKLSKSLYVGSGAYHYLKDMEMDYLVSYKAFKEQGKDLGVIFDEVRDWVEHPYKLFRSYSIAYIDSLFKGDKPLPGQISET
;
A
#
# COMPACT_ATOMS: atom_id res chain seq x y z
N MET A 1 5.19 46.62 4.95
CA MET A 1 4.37 45.44 5.27
C MET A 1 5.12 44.11 5.02
N ILE A 2 6.08 44.09 4.12
CA ILE A 2 6.90 42.90 3.78
C ILE A 2 7.94 42.58 4.86
N ASP A 3 8.48 43.58 5.55
CA ASP A 3 9.50 43.37 6.58
C ASP A 3 8.96 42.83 7.92
N LYS A 4 7.66 42.99 8.19
CA LYS A 4 7.01 42.41 9.39
C LYS A 4 6.77 40.90 9.27
N VAL A 5 6.71 40.36 8.07
CA VAL A 5 6.48 38.92 7.82
C VAL A 5 7.78 38.12 7.91
N LYS A 6 8.92 38.71 7.54
CA LYS A 6 10.24 38.07 7.67
C LYS A 6 10.66 37.82 9.13
N GLY A 7 10.22 38.67 10.07
CA GLY A 7 10.56 38.52 11.48
C GLY A 7 9.79 37.41 12.23
N MET A 8 8.61 37.00 11.74
CA MET A 8 7.77 36.01 12.42
C MET A 8 8.15 34.57 12.11
N PHE A 9 8.79 34.32 10.97
CA PHE A 9 9.20 32.95 10.59
C PHE A 9 10.61 32.57 11.03
N SER A 10 11.48 33.56 11.36
CA SER A 10 12.89 33.32 11.67
C SER A 10 13.14 32.82 13.11
N SER A 11 12.39 33.30 14.11
CA SER A 11 12.73 33.04 15.52
C SER A 11 12.18 31.73 16.09
N LYS A 12 11.04 31.23 15.60
CA LYS A 12 10.48 29.97 16.09
C LYS A 12 11.12 28.73 15.45
N TRP A 13 11.55 28.84 14.20
CA TRP A 13 12.20 27.72 13.51
C TRP A 13 13.65 27.50 13.97
N THR A 14 14.40 28.58 14.20
CA THR A 14 15.78 28.50 14.70
C THR A 14 15.87 27.97 16.12
N SER A 15 14.92 28.29 16.99
CA SER A 15 14.92 27.79 18.37
C SER A 15 14.55 26.29 18.45
N GLN A 16 13.69 25.78 17.55
CA GLN A 16 13.37 24.35 17.51
C GLN A 16 14.52 23.50 16.94
N ILE A 17 15.30 24.04 16.00
CA ILE A 17 16.48 23.35 15.45
C ILE A 17 17.66 23.40 16.42
N GLN A 18 17.84 24.50 17.17
CA GLN A 18 18.91 24.60 18.17
C GLN A 18 18.68 23.72 19.40
N ASN A 19 17.44 23.61 19.88
CA ASN A 19 17.10 22.72 20.99
C ASN A 19 17.24 21.23 20.63
N ALA A 20 17.14 20.87 19.34
CA ALA A 20 17.37 19.49 18.88
C ALA A 20 18.85 19.09 18.82
N ASN A 21 19.77 20.07 18.86
CA ASN A 21 21.22 19.82 18.79
C ASN A 21 21.94 19.83 20.15
N GLU A 22 21.32 20.27 21.24
CA GLU A 22 21.96 20.40 22.54
C GLU A 22 21.70 19.26 23.53
N GLU A 23 20.69 18.42 23.32
CA GLU A 23 20.49 17.22 24.14
C GLU A 23 21.19 15.99 23.56
N LYS A 24 22.52 15.96 23.64
CA LYS A 24 23.33 14.76 23.53
C LYS A 24 23.29 13.95 24.83
N THR A 25 22.17 13.43 25.17
CA THR A 25 22.03 12.28 26.06
C THR A 25 20.93 11.40 25.50
N HIS A 26 21.21 10.12 25.36
CA HIS A 26 20.45 9.03 24.76
C HIS A 26 18.96 8.97 25.10
N THR A 27 18.20 10.01 24.83
CA THR A 27 16.75 9.98 24.78
C THR A 27 16.35 9.70 23.32
N LYS A 28 15.80 8.53 23.08
CA LYS A 28 15.13 8.16 21.81
C LYS A 28 14.26 9.35 21.44
N ALA A 29 14.63 10.09 20.39
CA ALA A 29 13.77 11.12 19.85
C ALA A 29 12.47 10.44 19.43
N LYS A 30 11.41 10.69 20.20
CA LYS A 30 10.09 10.15 19.93
C LYS A 30 9.55 10.98 18.77
N TYR A 31 9.63 10.44 17.55
CA TYR A 31 8.94 11.02 16.40
C TYR A 31 7.43 10.85 16.66
N LEU A 32 6.85 11.90 17.21
CA LEU A 32 5.42 11.99 17.42
C LEU A 32 4.80 12.48 16.11
N ILE A 33 4.14 11.60 15.39
CA ILE A 33 3.14 12.02 14.43
C ILE A 33 1.98 12.59 15.26
N GLN A 34 1.89 13.91 15.35
CA GLN A 34 0.80 14.58 16.05
C GLN A 34 -0.37 14.71 15.07
N HIS A 35 -1.53 14.19 15.44
CA HIS A 35 -2.78 14.47 14.77
C HIS A 35 -3.27 15.87 15.16
N ASP A 36 -2.71 16.87 14.51
CA ASP A 36 -2.97 18.30 14.75
C ASP A 36 -3.92 18.89 13.69
N ASN A 37 -4.61 18.06 12.93
CA ASN A 37 -5.44 18.40 11.78
C ASN A 37 -4.67 18.96 10.56
N VAL A 38 -3.36 18.82 10.55
CA VAL A 38 -2.52 19.11 9.38
C VAL A 38 -2.20 17.81 8.65
N ALA A 39 -2.23 17.84 7.30
CA ALA A 39 -1.80 16.70 6.49
C ALA A 39 -0.28 16.52 6.60
N HIS A 40 0.15 15.34 7.04
CA HIS A 40 1.54 14.98 7.11
C HIS A 40 1.87 13.93 6.06
N HIS A 41 2.94 14.14 5.30
CA HIS A 41 3.45 13.19 4.32
C HIS A 41 4.74 12.57 4.87
N PRO A 42 4.71 11.38 5.48
CA PRO A 42 5.86 10.81 6.22
C PRO A 42 7.14 10.77 5.39
N LEU A 43 7.09 10.25 4.17
CA LEU A 43 8.19 10.26 3.22
C LEU A 43 7.68 10.63 1.82
N GLY A 44 6.72 11.55 1.76
CA GLY A 44 6.11 12.02 0.52
C GLY A 44 6.77 13.28 -0.03
N ALA A 45 5.95 14.20 -0.54
CA ALA A 45 6.39 15.39 -1.26
C ALA A 45 7.37 16.30 -0.51
N GLY A 46 7.34 16.33 0.84
CA GLY A 46 8.29 17.07 1.67
C GLY A 46 9.66 16.44 1.84
N SER A 47 9.84 15.20 1.41
CA SER A 47 11.06 14.41 1.65
C SER A 47 12.27 14.86 0.85
N TYR A 48 12.11 15.78 -0.11
CA TYR A 48 13.24 16.41 -0.80
C TYR A 48 14.21 17.09 0.18
N ILE A 49 13.74 17.44 1.38
CA ILE A 49 14.58 17.97 2.47
C ILE A 49 15.63 16.93 2.91
N PHE A 50 15.29 15.66 2.82
CA PHE A 50 16.14 14.54 3.24
C PHE A 50 16.80 13.83 2.06
N ARG A 51 16.70 14.36 0.84
CA ARG A 51 17.12 13.72 -0.41
C ARG A 51 18.51 13.11 -0.36
N ASP A 52 19.47 13.81 0.22
CA ASP A 52 20.87 13.37 0.26
C ASP A 52 21.13 12.35 1.40
N LYS A 53 20.14 12.14 2.27
CA LYS A 53 20.24 11.27 3.45
C LYS A 53 19.02 10.36 3.64
N LEU A 54 18.29 10.09 2.57
CA LEU A 54 17.02 9.37 2.62
C LEU A 54 17.19 8.01 3.31
N ILE A 55 18.15 7.20 2.89
CA ILE A 55 18.37 5.85 3.45
C ILE A 55 18.77 5.94 4.92
N GLN A 56 19.66 6.88 5.27
CA GLN A 56 20.03 7.13 6.65
C GLN A 56 18.83 7.54 7.50
N HIS A 57 17.94 8.38 6.95
CA HIS A 57 16.72 8.83 7.65
C HIS A 57 15.74 7.67 7.85
N ILE A 58 15.50 6.85 6.83
CA ILE A 58 14.69 5.64 6.95
C ILE A 58 15.26 4.70 8.02
N ASN A 59 16.57 4.45 7.99
CA ASN A 59 17.24 3.63 8.99
C ASN A 59 17.09 4.19 10.42
N PHE A 60 17.18 5.51 10.57
CA PHE A 60 16.97 6.18 11.87
C PHE A 60 15.55 5.98 12.41
N LEU A 61 14.54 6.05 11.55
CA LEU A 61 13.14 5.83 11.91
C LEU A 61 12.84 4.36 12.25
N CYS A 62 13.60 3.42 11.69
CA CYS A 62 13.45 1.99 11.92
C CYS A 62 14.25 1.55 13.14
N THR A 63 13.65 1.59 14.32
CA THR A 63 14.33 1.39 15.60
C THR A 63 14.52 -0.07 16.02
N LYS A 64 13.79 -1.01 15.38
CA LYS A 64 13.86 -2.45 15.72
C LYS A 64 14.97 -3.16 14.93
N SER A 65 15.36 -4.35 15.38
CA SER A 65 16.49 -5.11 14.80
C SER A 65 16.29 -5.47 13.34
N ARG A 66 15.05 -5.74 12.95
CA ARG A 66 14.64 -6.16 11.61
C ARG A 66 13.80 -5.08 10.95
N ILE A 67 13.92 -4.98 9.63
CA ILE A 67 13.06 -4.10 8.82
C ILE A 67 12.25 -4.97 7.84
N ILE A 68 10.95 -4.72 7.75
CA ILE A 68 10.08 -5.38 6.78
C ILE A 68 9.46 -4.30 5.88
N LEU A 69 9.63 -4.45 4.56
CA LEU A 69 8.94 -3.63 3.59
C LEU A 69 7.70 -4.37 3.09
N ASP A 70 6.53 -3.78 3.27
CA ASP A 70 5.24 -4.31 2.83
C ASP A 70 4.85 -3.70 1.50
N ILE A 71 4.80 -4.53 0.46
CA ILE A 71 4.26 -4.21 -0.86
C ILE A 71 2.99 -5.01 -1.09
N GLY A 72 2.08 -4.52 -1.93
CA GLY A 72 0.84 -5.23 -2.18
C GLY A 72 0.27 -4.99 -3.57
N ALA A 73 -0.38 -6.01 -4.11
CA ALA A 73 -1.11 -5.89 -5.35
C ALA A 73 -2.36 -6.78 -5.38
N GLN A 74 -3.29 -6.39 -6.25
CA GLN A 74 -4.46 -7.19 -6.60
C GLN A 74 -4.14 -8.03 -7.84
N PRO A 75 -4.10 -9.36 -7.76
CA PRO A 75 -3.71 -10.22 -8.87
C PRO A 75 -4.88 -10.52 -9.83
N ASN A 76 -5.63 -9.52 -10.23
CA ASN A 76 -6.77 -9.62 -11.15
C ASN A 76 -6.39 -9.29 -12.61
N SER A 77 -5.14 -9.09 -12.90
CA SER A 77 -4.49 -9.04 -14.22
C SER A 77 -2.97 -9.15 -14.07
N SER A 78 -2.26 -9.32 -15.18
CA SER A 78 -0.80 -9.19 -15.25
C SER A 78 -0.35 -7.83 -14.66
N PRO A 79 0.79 -7.73 -13.94
CA PRO A 79 1.25 -6.46 -13.37
C PRO A 79 1.51 -5.43 -14.46
N HIS A 80 1.06 -4.21 -14.23
CA HIS A 80 1.37 -3.06 -15.09
C HIS A 80 2.66 -2.36 -14.62
N MET A 81 3.22 -1.48 -15.45
CA MET A 81 4.48 -0.78 -15.20
C MET A 81 4.52 -0.08 -13.84
N GLY A 82 3.42 0.54 -13.42
CA GLY A 82 3.35 1.17 -12.08
C GLY A 82 3.52 0.18 -10.93
N THR A 83 3.03 -1.05 -11.07
CA THR A 83 3.24 -2.13 -10.08
C THR A 83 4.70 -2.60 -10.10
N ILE A 84 5.28 -2.79 -11.28
CA ILE A 84 6.68 -3.20 -11.44
C ILE A 84 7.60 -2.18 -10.80
N ILE A 85 7.40 -0.89 -11.09
CA ILE A 85 8.18 0.20 -10.49
C ILE A 85 8.01 0.26 -8.97
N ASN A 86 6.79 0.10 -8.46
CA ASN A 86 6.55 0.04 -7.02
C ASN A 86 7.37 -1.05 -6.34
N PHE A 87 7.37 -2.27 -6.90
CA PHE A 87 8.15 -3.38 -6.39
C PHE A 87 9.66 -3.10 -6.50
N THR A 88 10.08 -2.56 -7.63
CA THR A 88 11.49 -2.24 -7.88
C THR A 88 12.01 -1.21 -6.87
N VAL A 89 11.25 -0.15 -6.58
CA VAL A 89 11.61 0.85 -5.55
C VAL A 89 11.77 0.17 -4.18
N ALA A 90 10.83 -0.69 -3.78
CA ALA A 90 10.89 -1.38 -2.50
C ALA A 90 12.15 -2.26 -2.38
N PHE A 91 12.48 -3.02 -3.43
CA PHE A 91 13.67 -3.89 -3.43
C PHE A 91 14.98 -3.09 -3.38
N PHE A 92 15.09 -1.99 -4.14
CA PHE A 92 16.30 -1.16 -4.08
C PHE A 92 16.43 -0.38 -2.76
N LEU A 93 15.33 0.09 -2.16
CA LEU A 93 15.38 0.66 -0.81
C LEU A 93 15.84 -0.39 0.21
N ALA A 94 15.34 -1.62 0.11
CA ALA A 94 15.76 -2.73 0.97
C ALA A 94 17.23 -3.06 0.79
N SER A 95 17.72 -3.18 -0.44
CA SER A 95 19.14 -3.40 -0.76
C SER A 95 20.03 -2.32 -0.16
N LYS A 96 19.68 -1.05 -0.31
CA LYS A 96 20.44 0.06 0.28
C LYS A 96 20.47 0.03 1.81
N LEU A 97 19.37 -0.33 2.46
CA LEU A 97 19.34 -0.50 3.91
C LEU A 97 20.24 -1.66 4.39
N GLN A 98 20.34 -2.74 3.61
CA GLN A 98 21.27 -3.83 3.87
C GLN A 98 22.72 -3.39 3.65
N GLU A 99 23.02 -2.80 2.50
CA GLU A 99 24.38 -2.41 2.08
C GLU A 99 24.99 -1.32 2.98
N GLU A 100 24.23 -0.23 3.26
CA GLU A 100 24.76 0.94 3.96
C GLU A 100 24.70 0.81 5.48
N HIS A 101 23.76 0.02 6.00
CA HIS A 101 23.49 -0.04 7.44
C HIS A 101 23.55 -1.45 8.04
N GLY A 102 23.84 -2.47 7.23
CA GLY A 102 23.91 -3.87 7.70
C GLY A 102 22.60 -4.40 8.29
N ARG A 103 21.43 -3.84 7.88
CA ARG A 103 20.14 -4.20 8.43
C ARG A 103 19.67 -5.56 7.92
N SER A 104 19.02 -6.34 8.78
CA SER A 104 18.22 -7.49 8.33
C SER A 104 16.94 -6.99 7.71
N VAL A 105 16.78 -7.17 6.41
CA VAL A 105 15.60 -6.66 5.65
C VAL A 105 14.91 -7.81 4.92
N LEU A 106 13.57 -7.78 4.93
CA LEU A 106 12.71 -8.71 4.20
C LEU A 106 11.63 -7.93 3.46
N ILE A 107 11.33 -8.32 2.24
CA ILE A 107 10.13 -7.87 1.52
C ILE A 107 8.97 -8.82 1.82
N ILE A 108 7.79 -8.30 2.17
CA ILE A 108 6.55 -9.06 2.17
C ILE A 108 5.67 -8.57 1.03
N PHE A 109 5.34 -9.46 0.13
CA PHE A 109 4.34 -9.23 -0.92
C PHE A 109 2.98 -9.71 -0.44
N ASP A 110 2.13 -8.76 -0.05
CA ASP A 110 0.75 -9.02 0.36
C ASP A 110 -0.17 -9.14 -0.86
N VAL A 111 -0.56 -10.37 -1.16
CA VAL A 111 -1.53 -10.65 -2.22
C VAL A 111 -2.93 -10.27 -1.75
N VAL A 112 -3.59 -9.35 -2.48
CA VAL A 112 -4.98 -8.97 -2.20
C VAL A 112 -5.91 -9.93 -2.94
N ASP A 113 -5.95 -11.16 -2.48
CA ASP A 113 -6.71 -12.28 -3.05
C ASP A 113 -8.23 -12.17 -2.79
N THR A 114 -8.65 -11.26 -1.91
CA THR A 114 -10.05 -10.95 -1.60
C THR A 114 -10.68 -9.92 -2.55
N THR A 115 -9.96 -9.52 -3.60
CA THR A 115 -10.51 -8.67 -4.66
C THR A 115 -11.65 -9.37 -5.38
N PRO A 116 -12.75 -8.65 -5.73
CA PRO A 116 -13.84 -9.22 -6.50
C PRO A 116 -13.39 -9.81 -7.85
N SER A 117 -13.85 -11.03 -8.13
CA SER A 117 -13.76 -11.69 -9.44
C SER A 117 -15.09 -11.59 -10.16
N GLU A 118 -16.17 -12.05 -9.52
CA GLU A 118 -17.53 -11.98 -10.02
C GLU A 118 -18.39 -11.08 -9.14
N GLN A 119 -19.32 -10.34 -9.73
CA GLN A 119 -20.21 -9.44 -8.99
C GLN A 119 -21.66 -9.64 -9.46
N LEU A 120 -22.58 -9.60 -8.50
CA LEU A 120 -24.01 -9.61 -8.77
C LEU A 120 -24.74 -8.71 -7.76
N THR A 121 -25.94 -8.25 -8.14
CA THR A 121 -26.79 -7.47 -7.24
C THR A 121 -28.11 -8.20 -7.03
N VAL A 122 -28.45 -8.43 -5.77
CA VAL A 122 -29.72 -9.07 -5.36
C VAL A 122 -30.42 -8.14 -4.40
N ASN A 123 -31.67 -7.76 -4.69
CA ASN A 123 -32.48 -6.86 -3.87
C ASN A 123 -31.76 -5.56 -3.45
N GLY A 124 -30.96 -4.98 -4.37
CA GLY A 124 -30.21 -3.74 -4.12
C GLY A 124 -28.91 -3.91 -3.33
N VAL A 125 -28.61 -5.10 -2.81
CA VAL A 125 -27.35 -5.44 -2.16
C VAL A 125 -26.39 -6.03 -3.19
N ARG A 126 -25.15 -5.54 -3.15
CA ARG A 126 -24.09 -6.01 -4.04
C ARG A 126 -23.29 -7.11 -3.38
N TYR A 127 -23.23 -8.24 -4.05
CA TYR A 127 -22.44 -9.40 -3.67
C TYR A 127 -21.29 -9.62 -4.63
N HIS A 128 -20.24 -10.29 -4.17
CA HIS A 128 -19.17 -10.77 -5.03
C HIS A 128 -18.67 -12.15 -4.64
N ARG A 129 -17.99 -12.82 -5.57
CA ARG A 129 -17.05 -13.90 -5.29
C ARG A 129 -15.64 -13.34 -5.40
N SER A 130 -14.80 -13.64 -4.43
CA SER A 130 -13.42 -13.14 -4.41
C SER A 130 -12.50 -13.96 -5.32
N GLN A 131 -11.36 -13.37 -5.70
CA GLN A 131 -10.31 -14.03 -6.50
C GLN A 131 -9.81 -15.33 -5.85
N ARG A 132 -9.71 -15.37 -4.51
CA ARG A 132 -9.30 -16.57 -3.77
C ARG A 132 -10.33 -17.69 -3.89
N PHE A 133 -11.63 -17.36 -3.98
CA PHE A 133 -12.70 -18.35 -4.15
C PHE A 133 -12.71 -18.90 -5.57
N THR A 134 -12.68 -18.04 -6.58
CA THR A 134 -12.74 -18.43 -7.99
C THR A 134 -11.42 -18.97 -8.53
N ARG A 135 -10.30 -18.77 -7.84
CA ARG A 135 -8.94 -19.09 -8.28
C ARG A 135 -8.49 -18.37 -9.55
N GLU A 136 -9.24 -17.35 -9.98
CA GLU A 136 -8.94 -16.60 -11.20
C GLU A 136 -7.56 -15.91 -11.16
N MET A 137 -7.06 -15.59 -9.95
CA MET A 137 -5.75 -14.97 -9.77
C MET A 137 -4.58 -15.88 -10.18
N ASP A 138 -4.74 -17.19 -10.13
CA ASP A 138 -3.63 -18.15 -10.31
C ASP A 138 -2.93 -17.95 -11.66
N LYS A 139 -3.70 -17.62 -12.69
CA LYS A 139 -3.18 -17.34 -14.04
C LYS A 139 -2.29 -16.10 -14.14
N TYR A 140 -2.43 -15.15 -13.21
CA TYR A 140 -1.64 -13.90 -13.20
C TYR A 140 -0.47 -13.97 -12.23
N MET A 141 -0.54 -14.81 -11.21
CA MET A 141 0.49 -14.91 -10.18
C MET A 141 1.86 -15.30 -10.76
N VAL A 142 1.90 -16.04 -11.87
CA VAL A 142 3.15 -16.39 -12.55
C VAL A 142 3.91 -15.13 -12.96
N ASP A 143 3.24 -14.13 -13.53
CA ASP A 143 3.84 -12.86 -13.94
C ASP A 143 4.39 -12.06 -12.73
N PHE A 144 3.67 -12.09 -11.60
CA PHE A 144 4.16 -11.47 -10.37
C PHE A 144 5.41 -12.17 -9.84
N PHE A 145 5.43 -13.50 -9.83
CA PHE A 145 6.59 -14.27 -9.37
C PHE A 145 7.82 -14.02 -10.25
N GLU A 146 7.67 -13.98 -11.56
CA GLU A 146 8.77 -13.69 -12.48
C GLU A 146 9.41 -12.32 -12.18
N VAL A 147 8.61 -11.28 -11.94
CA VAL A 147 9.11 -9.94 -11.57
C VAL A 147 9.82 -9.98 -10.22
N LEU A 148 9.23 -10.63 -9.20
CA LEU A 148 9.80 -10.70 -7.86
C LEU A 148 11.11 -11.50 -7.83
N GLU A 149 11.17 -12.63 -8.53
CA GLU A 149 12.41 -13.42 -8.64
C GLU A 149 13.52 -12.65 -9.39
N SER A 150 13.16 -11.92 -10.45
CA SER A 150 14.11 -11.07 -11.17
C SER A 150 14.66 -9.98 -10.25
N LEU A 151 13.83 -9.37 -9.41
CA LEU A 151 14.24 -8.36 -8.42
C LEU A 151 15.10 -8.96 -7.32
N LYS A 152 14.72 -10.12 -6.77
CA LYS A 152 15.54 -10.86 -5.80
C LYS A 152 16.93 -11.16 -6.36
N ASN A 153 17.00 -11.68 -7.57
CA ASN A 153 18.27 -11.99 -8.24
C ASN A 153 19.13 -10.74 -8.48
N ARG A 154 18.50 -9.60 -8.77
CA ARG A 154 19.19 -8.33 -9.02
C ARG A 154 19.71 -7.66 -7.77
N THR A 155 18.98 -7.75 -6.65
CA THR A 155 19.25 -7.00 -5.42
C THR A 155 19.79 -7.85 -4.27
N GLY A 156 19.68 -9.18 -4.35
CA GLY A 156 20.00 -10.08 -3.25
C GLY A 156 19.02 -10.00 -2.07
N VAL A 157 17.90 -9.26 -2.20
CA VAL A 157 16.91 -9.10 -1.14
C VAL A 157 15.91 -10.24 -1.16
N GLU A 158 15.73 -10.89 -0.03
CA GLU A 158 14.75 -11.96 0.13
C GLU A 158 13.31 -11.41 0.20
N TYR A 159 12.36 -12.17 -0.33
CA TYR A 159 10.94 -11.85 -0.20
C TYR A 159 10.11 -13.06 0.22
N ARG A 160 8.94 -12.78 0.77
CA ARG A 160 7.92 -13.76 1.10
C ARG A 160 6.57 -13.27 0.54
N VAL A 161 5.82 -14.18 -0.06
CA VAL A 161 4.42 -13.94 -0.46
C VAL A 161 3.52 -14.25 0.73
N ARG A 162 2.50 -13.42 0.96
CA ARG A 162 1.53 -13.60 2.04
C ARG A 162 0.12 -13.33 1.50
N THR A 163 -0.77 -14.28 1.70
CA THR A 163 -2.19 -14.14 1.37
C THR A 163 -2.94 -13.32 2.43
N GLN A 164 -4.15 -12.89 2.12
CA GLN A 164 -4.99 -12.21 3.11
C GLN A 164 -5.34 -13.14 4.29
N ALA A 165 -5.55 -14.43 4.05
CA ALA A 165 -5.81 -15.39 5.12
C ALA A 165 -4.60 -15.55 6.06
N GLU A 166 -3.38 -15.65 5.51
CA GLU A 166 -2.15 -15.72 6.31
C GLU A 166 -1.95 -14.44 7.15
N PHE A 167 -2.22 -13.26 6.56
CA PHE A 167 -2.18 -12.01 7.33
C PHE A 167 -3.20 -12.01 8.47
N LEU A 168 -4.42 -12.46 8.23
CA LEU A 168 -5.47 -12.52 9.25
C LEU A 168 -5.18 -13.57 10.34
N GLY A 169 -4.27 -14.49 10.12
CA GLY A 169 -3.75 -15.43 11.10
C GLY A 169 -2.71 -14.82 12.06
N ASP A 170 -2.30 -13.55 11.90
CA ASP A 170 -1.38 -12.90 12.83
C ASP A 170 -1.99 -12.79 14.24
N PRO A 171 -1.25 -13.11 15.31
CA PRO A 171 -1.77 -13.12 16.70
C PRO A 171 -2.27 -11.75 17.17
N ASN A 172 -1.85 -10.66 16.56
CA ASN A 172 -2.31 -9.31 16.90
C ASN A 172 -3.64 -8.94 16.20
N VAL A 173 -4.07 -9.69 15.18
CA VAL A 173 -5.28 -9.40 14.42
C VAL A 173 -6.55 -9.45 15.26
N PRO A 174 -6.81 -10.47 16.11
CA PRO A 174 -8.05 -10.52 16.87
C PRO A 174 -8.28 -9.26 17.74
N THR A 175 -7.24 -8.81 18.43
CA THR A 175 -7.30 -7.62 19.28
C THR A 175 -7.52 -6.35 18.47
N ALA A 176 -6.76 -6.16 17.37
CA ALA A 176 -6.90 -5.00 16.50
C ALA A 176 -8.28 -4.96 15.82
N LEU A 177 -8.76 -6.11 15.36
CA LEU A 177 -10.07 -6.24 14.71
C LEU A 177 -11.21 -5.90 15.68
N ARG A 178 -11.16 -6.40 16.92
CA ARG A 178 -12.16 -6.05 17.97
C ARG A 178 -12.18 -4.55 18.22
N GLN A 179 -11.03 -3.90 18.35
CA GLN A 179 -10.96 -2.44 18.53
C GLN A 179 -11.60 -1.68 17.36
N ILE A 180 -11.38 -2.12 16.14
CA ILE A 180 -11.98 -1.52 14.94
C ILE A 180 -13.50 -1.71 14.98
N ILE A 181 -13.98 -2.92 15.23
CA ILE A 181 -15.42 -3.23 15.23
C ILE A 181 -16.15 -2.55 16.38
N SER A 182 -15.54 -2.43 17.55
CA SER A 182 -16.12 -1.68 18.68
C SER A 182 -16.34 -0.19 18.35
N ASN A 183 -15.53 0.36 17.43
CA ASN A 183 -15.67 1.73 16.94
C ASN A 183 -16.39 1.83 15.58
N ARG A 184 -17.13 0.79 15.16
CA ARG A 184 -17.71 0.70 13.80
C ARG A 184 -18.65 1.84 13.44
N GLU A 185 -19.42 2.35 14.40
CA GLU A 185 -20.37 3.44 14.17
C GLU A 185 -19.66 4.75 13.83
N ALA A 186 -18.49 5.00 14.43
CA ALA A 186 -17.67 6.17 14.14
C ALA A 186 -16.86 6.00 12.85
N LEU A 187 -16.36 4.78 12.58
CA LEU A 187 -15.50 4.49 11.43
C LEU A 187 -16.28 4.30 10.12
N GLY A 188 -17.48 3.72 10.19
CA GLY A 188 -18.30 3.36 9.05
C GLY A 188 -18.51 4.52 8.06
N PRO A 189 -18.97 5.70 8.51
CA PRO A 189 -19.18 6.86 7.62
C PRO A 189 -17.92 7.32 6.88
N SER A 190 -16.75 7.24 7.52
CA SER A 190 -15.47 7.61 6.92
C SER A 190 -14.97 6.57 5.91
N PHE A 191 -15.14 5.28 6.22
CA PHE A 191 -14.56 4.19 5.42
C PHE A 191 -15.50 3.70 4.31
N SER A 192 -16.79 3.90 4.48
CA SER A 192 -17.82 3.51 3.52
C SER A 192 -18.92 4.58 3.45
N PRO A 193 -18.64 5.77 2.88
CA PRO A 193 -19.56 6.91 2.90
C PRO A 193 -20.95 6.61 2.29
N LYS A 194 -21.03 5.65 1.35
CA LYS A 194 -22.27 5.26 0.69
C LYS A 194 -23.22 4.48 1.59
N THR A 195 -22.69 3.67 2.50
CA THR A 195 -23.46 2.78 3.36
C THR A 195 -23.44 3.21 4.82
N GLY A 196 -22.45 3.99 5.24
CA GLY A 196 -22.17 4.32 6.63
C GLY A 196 -21.75 3.12 7.49
N LYS A 197 -21.51 1.95 6.88
CA LYS A 197 -21.19 0.69 7.58
C LYS A 197 -19.75 0.29 7.34
N LEU A 198 -19.14 -0.45 8.27
CA LEU A 198 -17.86 -1.10 7.98
C LEU A 198 -18.07 -2.20 6.94
N ALA A 199 -17.34 -2.11 5.83
CA ALA A 199 -17.40 -3.12 4.78
C ALA A 199 -16.54 -4.33 5.15
N ILE A 200 -17.00 -5.08 6.15
CA ILE A 200 -16.51 -6.41 6.53
C ILE A 200 -17.43 -7.43 5.88
N HIS A 201 -16.89 -8.38 5.18
CA HIS A 201 -17.64 -9.45 4.56
C HIS A 201 -16.92 -10.78 4.69
N ALA A 202 -17.61 -11.85 4.39
CA ALA A 202 -17.04 -13.20 4.36
C ALA A 202 -17.75 -14.00 3.27
N ALA A 203 -17.00 -14.89 2.64
CA ALA A 203 -17.60 -15.80 1.68
C ALA A 203 -18.62 -16.75 2.35
N CYS A 204 -19.77 -16.95 1.72
CA CYS A 204 -20.74 -17.96 2.14
C CYS A 204 -20.04 -19.31 2.27
N PRO A 205 -20.29 -20.08 3.37
CA PRO A 205 -19.59 -21.33 3.64
C PRO A 205 -19.98 -22.49 2.73
N HIS A 206 -21.07 -22.36 1.97
CA HIS A 206 -21.47 -23.37 1.00
C HIS A 206 -20.41 -23.50 -0.11
N VAL A 207 -20.03 -24.76 -0.42
CA VAL A 207 -18.86 -25.09 -1.27
C VAL A 207 -18.89 -24.38 -2.62
N ASP A 208 -20.05 -24.31 -3.25
CA ASP A 208 -20.16 -23.76 -4.62
C ASP A 208 -20.71 -22.32 -4.65
N CYS A 209 -20.94 -21.70 -3.48
CA CYS A 209 -21.54 -20.37 -3.42
C CYS A 209 -20.51 -19.25 -3.36
N GLY A 210 -19.78 -19.13 -2.29
CA GLY A 210 -18.73 -18.13 -2.08
C GLY A 210 -19.18 -16.66 -2.12
N LEU A 211 -20.49 -16.37 -2.13
CA LEU A 211 -21.02 -15.02 -2.19
C LEU A 211 -20.81 -14.27 -0.87
N ALA A 212 -20.37 -13.03 -0.96
CA ALA A 212 -20.16 -12.13 0.17
C ALA A 212 -20.77 -10.76 -0.10
N ASP A 213 -21.50 -10.18 0.87
CA ASP A 213 -22.01 -8.79 0.81
C ASP A 213 -20.84 -7.79 0.84
N THR A 214 -20.61 -7.08 -0.24
CA THR A 214 -19.47 -6.15 -0.38
C THR A 214 -19.57 -4.91 0.50
N GLY A 215 -20.77 -4.56 0.92
CA GLY A 215 -21.06 -3.36 1.73
C GLY A 215 -21.11 -3.63 3.22
N GLY A 216 -21.24 -4.90 3.61
CA GLY A 216 -21.50 -5.29 5.01
C GLY A 216 -22.81 -4.71 5.56
N VAL A 217 -23.77 -4.43 4.68
CA VAL A 217 -25.03 -3.74 5.05
C VAL A 217 -25.91 -4.63 5.91
N GLY A 218 -25.92 -5.94 5.59
CA GLY A 218 -26.71 -6.95 6.30
C GLY A 218 -26.04 -7.51 7.56
N ASN A 219 -24.85 -7.06 7.93
CA ASN A 219 -24.11 -7.62 9.05
C ASN A 219 -24.79 -7.31 10.39
N VAL A 220 -24.91 -8.34 11.25
CA VAL A 220 -25.35 -8.19 12.63
C VAL A 220 -24.17 -8.50 13.56
N TYR A 221 -23.86 -7.56 14.44
CA TYR A 221 -22.72 -7.65 15.35
C TYR A 221 -23.20 -7.98 16.75
N SER A 222 -22.74 -9.10 17.33
CA SER A 222 -22.97 -9.46 18.73
C SER A 222 -21.64 -9.44 19.47
N PHE A 223 -21.49 -8.46 20.38
CA PHE A 223 -20.29 -8.24 21.15
C PHE A 223 -20.63 -8.22 22.62
N SER A 224 -20.00 -9.06 23.40
CA SER A 224 -20.08 -9.08 24.87
C SER A 224 -18.75 -8.64 25.47
N ASN A 225 -18.76 -8.44 26.81
CA ASN A 225 -17.53 -8.16 27.54
C ASN A 225 -16.62 -9.40 27.68
N SER A 226 -17.13 -10.59 27.36
CA SER A 226 -16.34 -11.82 27.27
C SER A 226 -15.81 -11.99 25.85
N ASP A 227 -14.53 -12.33 25.70
CA ASP A 227 -13.86 -12.50 24.41
C ASP A 227 -14.46 -13.63 23.58
N ASP A 228 -15.12 -14.61 24.20
CA ASP A 228 -15.61 -15.84 23.57
C ASP A 228 -16.92 -15.66 22.78
N GLU A 229 -17.64 -14.54 22.98
CA GLU A 229 -18.98 -14.33 22.40
C GLU A 229 -19.01 -13.27 21.29
N ASN A 230 -17.86 -12.88 20.75
CA ASN A 230 -17.81 -11.86 19.72
C ASN A 230 -18.08 -12.46 18.34
N THR A 231 -19.24 -12.21 17.79
CA THR A 231 -19.67 -12.78 16.51
C THR A 231 -20.13 -11.72 15.53
N ILE A 232 -20.03 -12.08 14.24
CA ILE A 232 -20.64 -11.36 13.12
C ILE A 232 -21.53 -12.33 12.36
N GLU A 233 -22.82 -12.02 12.25
CA GLU A 233 -23.71 -12.71 11.34
C GLU A 233 -23.70 -12.01 9.98
N PHE A 234 -23.57 -12.79 8.93
CA PHE A 234 -23.56 -12.39 7.53
C PHE A 234 -24.80 -12.96 6.83
N GLN A 235 -25.20 -12.36 5.72
CA GLN A 235 -26.32 -12.80 4.92
C GLN A 235 -25.88 -13.28 3.53
N CYS A 236 -26.25 -14.50 3.19
CA CYS A 236 -26.14 -15.00 1.83
C CYS A 236 -27.51 -14.92 1.16
N PRO A 237 -27.64 -14.40 -0.08
CA PRO A 237 -28.92 -14.30 -0.77
C PRO A 237 -29.50 -15.66 -1.17
N GLU A 238 -28.67 -16.71 -1.24
CA GLU A 238 -29.05 -18.06 -1.66
C GLU A 238 -29.25 -19.01 -0.45
N HIS A 239 -28.46 -18.83 0.64
CA HIS A 239 -28.39 -19.82 1.73
C HIS A 239 -28.79 -19.24 3.09
N GLY A 240 -29.19 -17.96 3.15
CA GLY A 240 -29.59 -17.31 4.39
C GLY A 240 -28.41 -16.92 5.31
N PRO A 241 -28.67 -16.73 6.61
CA PRO A 241 -27.66 -16.25 7.55
C PRO A 241 -26.60 -17.28 7.90
N TYR A 242 -25.38 -16.81 8.17
CA TYR A 242 -24.28 -17.62 8.72
C TYR A 242 -23.41 -16.74 9.62
N THR A 243 -22.83 -17.34 10.67
CA THR A 243 -22.13 -16.61 11.71
C THR A 243 -20.65 -16.99 11.76
N LEU A 244 -19.78 -16.00 11.94
CA LEU A 244 -18.37 -16.20 12.26
C LEU A 244 -18.10 -15.71 13.69
N ASN A 245 -17.36 -16.52 14.46
CA ASN A 245 -16.89 -16.17 15.78
C ASN A 245 -15.48 -15.58 15.68
N LEU A 246 -15.27 -14.38 16.22
CA LEU A 246 -13.97 -13.68 16.19
C LEU A 246 -12.98 -14.18 17.26
N ALA A 247 -13.37 -15.13 18.11
CA ALA A 247 -12.44 -15.89 18.95
C ALA A 247 -11.80 -17.05 18.20
N ASP A 248 -12.38 -17.49 17.08
CA ASP A 248 -11.88 -18.58 16.26
C ASP A 248 -10.94 -18.06 15.15
N PRO A 249 -9.64 -18.40 15.18
CA PRO A 249 -8.68 -17.98 14.14
C PRO A 249 -9.08 -18.42 12.73
N GLN A 250 -9.72 -19.59 12.58
CA GLN A 250 -10.16 -20.08 11.26
C GLN A 250 -11.31 -19.22 10.72
N HIS A 251 -12.19 -18.75 11.60
CA HIS A 251 -13.26 -17.82 11.23
C HIS A 251 -12.69 -16.44 10.84
N ILE A 252 -11.71 -15.93 11.58
CA ILE A 252 -11.06 -14.65 11.26
C ILE A 252 -10.40 -14.71 9.87
N GLN A 253 -9.69 -15.80 9.54
CA GLN A 253 -9.02 -15.98 8.25
C GLN A 253 -9.98 -15.98 7.05
N ARG A 254 -11.26 -16.26 7.28
CA ARG A 254 -12.30 -16.20 6.24
C ARG A 254 -12.80 -14.80 5.94
N LEU A 255 -12.51 -13.83 6.80
CA LEU A 255 -12.95 -12.44 6.59
C LEU A 255 -12.34 -11.84 5.34
N GLU A 256 -13.10 -10.97 4.72
CA GLU A 256 -12.72 -10.13 3.61
C GLU A 256 -12.97 -8.67 4.00
N LEU A 257 -11.99 -7.82 3.74
CA LEU A 257 -11.99 -6.45 4.22
C LEU A 257 -11.89 -5.47 3.06
N SER A 258 -12.66 -4.41 3.12
CA SER A 258 -12.49 -3.28 2.20
C SER A 258 -11.08 -2.70 2.29
N THR A 259 -10.64 -2.02 1.23
CA THR A 259 -9.28 -1.45 1.20
C THR A 259 -8.98 -0.52 2.38
N PRO A 260 -9.86 0.43 2.79
CA PRO A 260 -9.60 1.26 3.97
C PRO A 260 -9.44 0.43 5.24
N LEU A 261 -10.37 -0.51 5.45
CA LEU A 261 -10.40 -1.32 6.65
C LEU A 261 -9.19 -2.27 6.75
N ARG A 262 -8.79 -2.87 5.64
CA ARG A 262 -7.59 -3.69 5.57
C ARG A 262 -6.33 -2.89 5.90
N ASN A 263 -6.22 -1.66 5.42
CA ASN A 263 -5.04 -0.84 5.66
C ASN A 263 -4.94 -0.36 7.12
N ILE A 264 -6.05 0.00 7.76
CA ILE A 264 -6.00 0.37 9.19
C ILE A 264 -5.70 -0.86 10.06
N LEU A 265 -6.25 -2.03 9.73
CA LEU A 265 -5.93 -3.27 10.45
C LEU A 265 -4.44 -3.61 10.33
N ARG A 266 -3.89 -3.53 9.11
CA ARG A 266 -2.44 -3.72 8.90
C ARG A 266 -1.60 -2.74 9.70
N ALA A 267 -1.96 -1.46 9.71
CA ALA A 267 -1.24 -0.45 10.47
C ALA A 267 -1.20 -0.82 11.96
N LYS A 268 -2.34 -1.18 12.55
CA LYS A 268 -2.43 -1.58 13.95
C LYS A 268 -1.65 -2.87 14.28
N VAL A 269 -1.67 -3.84 13.39
CA VAL A 269 -0.97 -5.12 13.56
C VAL A 269 0.53 -4.93 13.42
N PHE A 270 0.99 -4.24 12.40
CA PHE A 270 2.41 -4.03 12.12
C PHE A 270 3.10 -3.15 13.19
N ALA A 271 2.40 -2.16 13.72
CA ALA A 271 2.93 -1.33 14.80
C ALA A 271 3.21 -2.14 16.08
N ARG A 272 2.47 -3.23 16.30
CA ARG A 272 2.61 -4.11 17.47
C ARG A 272 3.65 -5.22 17.30
N ASP A 273 4.22 -5.38 16.13
CA ASP A 273 5.32 -6.34 15.92
C ASP A 273 6.49 -5.96 16.84
N PRO A 274 6.90 -6.81 17.79
CA PRO A 274 7.97 -6.45 18.73
C PRO A 274 9.36 -6.45 18.09
N ASP A 275 9.56 -7.21 17.00
CA ASP A 275 10.85 -7.57 16.44
C ASP A 275 11.21 -6.79 15.18
N ALA A 276 10.20 -6.31 14.45
CA ALA A 276 10.40 -5.65 13.17
C ALA A 276 9.81 -4.23 13.11
N SER A 277 10.57 -3.32 12.50
CA SER A 277 10.04 -2.04 12.00
C SER A 277 9.46 -2.27 10.61
N TRP A 278 8.20 -1.88 10.42
CA TRP A 278 7.51 -2.05 9.15
C TRP A 278 7.50 -0.75 8.36
N ILE A 279 7.78 -0.86 7.07
CA ILE A 279 7.65 0.22 6.08
C ILE A 279 6.61 -0.21 5.06
N ARG A 280 5.54 0.54 4.93
CA ARG A 280 4.60 0.32 3.83
C ARG A 280 5.07 1.08 2.59
N VAL A 281 5.01 0.42 1.43
CA VAL A 281 5.49 0.99 0.16
C VAL A 281 4.35 0.99 -0.87
N PRO A 282 3.34 1.87 -0.72
CA PRO A 282 2.27 2.04 -1.70
C PRO A 282 2.64 3.04 -2.80
N GLY A 283 1.85 3.08 -3.87
CA GLY A 283 1.92 4.16 -4.85
C GLY A 283 1.51 5.52 -4.27
N GLY A 284 2.02 6.60 -4.84
CA GLY A 284 1.75 7.97 -4.40
C GLY A 284 0.27 8.39 -4.46
N ASP A 285 -0.59 7.62 -5.14
CA ASP A 285 -2.05 7.82 -5.15
C ASP A 285 -2.72 7.52 -3.80
N PHE A 286 -2.02 6.85 -2.89
CA PHE A 286 -2.49 6.65 -1.52
C PHE A 286 -2.17 7.83 -0.59
N ALA A 287 -1.37 8.80 -1.03
CA ALA A 287 -1.09 10.01 -0.26
C ALA A 287 -2.33 10.94 -0.17
N GLY A 288 -2.23 11.96 0.64
CA GLY A 288 -3.30 12.95 0.79
C GLY A 288 -4.54 12.39 1.46
N TYR A 289 -5.70 12.47 0.81
CA TYR A 289 -6.99 12.14 1.41
C TYR A 289 -7.03 10.75 2.05
N TYR A 290 -6.53 9.74 1.34
CA TYR A 290 -6.53 8.37 1.86
C TYR A 290 -5.69 8.25 3.13
N GLN A 291 -4.47 8.77 3.09
CA GLN A 291 -3.55 8.75 4.22
C GLN A 291 -4.08 9.60 5.38
N GLU A 292 -4.44 10.84 5.10
CA GLU A 292 -4.88 11.80 6.10
C GLU A 292 -6.23 11.43 6.70
N GLN A 293 -7.27 11.25 5.87
CA GLN A 293 -8.64 11.11 6.35
C GLN A 293 -8.95 9.71 6.85
N LEU A 294 -8.33 8.67 6.26
CA LEU A 294 -8.71 7.30 6.58
C LEU A 294 -7.73 6.61 7.53
N LEU A 295 -6.42 6.87 7.41
CA LEU A 295 -5.45 6.22 8.27
C LEU A 295 -5.11 7.06 9.51
N TRP A 296 -4.53 8.23 9.33
CA TRP A 296 -3.96 8.98 10.46
C TRP A 296 -4.97 9.46 11.48
N ARG A 297 -6.19 9.76 11.05
CA ARG A 297 -7.26 10.18 11.99
C ARG A 297 -7.76 9.05 12.89
N HIS A 298 -7.46 7.80 12.54
CA HIS A 298 -7.95 6.62 13.23
C HIS A 298 -6.85 5.73 13.81
N ILE A 299 -5.59 6.17 13.72
CA ILE A 299 -4.43 5.47 14.27
C ILE A 299 -3.84 6.33 15.38
N ALA A 300 -3.58 5.74 16.53
CA ALA A 300 -2.85 6.40 17.59
C ALA A 300 -1.40 6.68 17.14
N SER A 301 -0.80 7.76 17.62
CA SER A 301 0.55 8.17 17.21
C SER A 301 1.62 7.10 17.44
N GLU A 302 1.47 6.31 18.50
CA GLU A 302 2.33 5.19 18.85
C GLU A 302 2.14 3.97 17.93
N GLU A 303 1.04 3.90 17.21
CA GLU A 303 0.73 2.87 16.22
C GLU A 303 1.00 3.35 14.78
N ALA A 304 1.59 4.52 14.60
CA ALA A 304 1.89 5.05 13.28
C ALA A 304 3.06 4.29 12.63
N LEU A 305 2.85 3.93 11.37
CA LEU A 305 3.84 3.24 10.55
C LEU A 305 4.61 4.22 9.67
N LEU A 306 5.82 3.83 9.31
CA LEU A 306 6.53 4.45 8.22
C LEU A 306 5.88 4.07 6.89
N ILE A 307 5.54 5.07 6.06
CA ILE A 307 4.97 4.88 4.73
C ILE A 307 5.88 5.59 3.72
N PHE A 308 6.34 4.84 2.72
CA PHE A 308 7.11 5.38 1.61
C PHE A 308 6.29 5.32 0.33
N TYR A 309 5.92 6.49 -0.22
CA TYR A 309 5.15 6.59 -1.44
C TYR A 309 6.05 6.55 -2.67
N THR A 310 5.78 5.59 -3.57
CA THR A 310 6.53 5.47 -4.82
C THR A 310 6.00 6.43 -5.88
N PRO A 311 6.85 6.83 -6.85
CA PRO A 311 6.43 7.61 -8.02
C PRO A 311 5.22 6.99 -8.73
N LEU A 312 4.33 7.83 -9.23
CA LEU A 312 3.26 7.40 -10.11
C LEU A 312 3.71 7.40 -11.56
N ILE A 313 3.24 6.42 -12.31
CA ILE A 313 3.26 6.46 -13.77
C ILE A 313 1.95 7.08 -14.22
N VAL A 314 2.03 8.15 -14.99
CA VAL A 314 0.89 8.94 -15.45
C VAL A 314 0.75 8.88 -16.96
N ASP A 315 -0.48 8.91 -17.43
CA ASP A 315 -0.81 8.99 -18.85
C ASP A 315 -0.67 10.42 -19.41
N TRP A 316 -1.11 10.62 -20.64
CA TRP A 316 -1.06 11.92 -21.33
C TRP A 316 -1.83 13.03 -20.63
N SER A 317 -2.86 12.70 -19.87
CA SER A 317 -3.65 13.66 -19.12
C SER A 317 -3.06 14.02 -17.77
N GLY A 318 -1.96 13.34 -17.37
CA GLY A 318 -1.40 13.44 -16.03
C GLY A 318 -2.12 12.57 -15.00
N ALA A 319 -3.10 11.77 -15.42
CA ALA A 319 -3.79 10.84 -14.54
C ALA A 319 -2.93 9.59 -14.32
N LYS A 320 -3.02 9.01 -13.11
CA LYS A 320 -2.35 7.74 -12.79
C LYS A 320 -2.74 6.67 -13.80
N LEU A 321 -1.75 5.95 -14.33
CA LEU A 321 -1.98 4.74 -15.11
C LEU A 321 -2.77 3.73 -14.26
N SER A 322 -4.04 3.53 -14.61
CA SER A 322 -5.01 2.83 -13.78
C SER A 322 -5.42 1.50 -14.39
N LYS A 323 -5.15 0.43 -13.65
CA LYS A 323 -5.55 -0.92 -14.01
C LYS A 323 -7.07 -1.07 -14.18
N SER A 324 -7.87 -0.48 -13.30
CA SER A 324 -9.33 -0.57 -13.35
C SER A 324 -9.91 0.08 -14.62
N LEU A 325 -9.30 1.17 -15.09
CA LEU A 325 -9.68 1.80 -16.36
C LEU A 325 -9.26 0.94 -17.55
N TYR A 326 -8.11 0.29 -17.50
CA TYR A 326 -7.65 -0.61 -18.55
C TYR A 326 -8.53 -1.85 -18.67
N VAL A 327 -8.74 -2.56 -17.57
CA VAL A 327 -9.48 -3.84 -17.56
C VAL A 327 -10.98 -3.62 -17.72
N GLY A 328 -11.54 -2.57 -17.06
CA GLY A 328 -13.00 -2.39 -16.99
C GLY A 328 -13.60 -1.50 -18.09
N SER A 329 -12.83 -0.55 -18.64
CA SER A 329 -13.37 0.48 -19.54
C SER A 329 -12.66 0.60 -20.87
N GLY A 330 -11.60 -0.19 -21.11
CA GLY A 330 -10.82 -0.10 -22.36
C GLY A 330 -10.12 1.24 -22.59
N ALA A 331 -9.90 2.03 -21.53
CA ALA A 331 -9.40 3.41 -21.62
C ALA A 331 -8.02 3.53 -22.29
N TYR A 332 -7.25 2.45 -22.32
CA TYR A 332 -5.89 2.44 -22.87
C TYR A 332 -5.75 1.64 -24.16
N HIS A 333 -6.84 1.45 -24.95
CA HIS A 333 -6.76 0.79 -26.26
C HIS A 333 -5.77 1.48 -27.20
N TYR A 334 -5.66 2.81 -27.15
CA TYR A 334 -4.71 3.58 -27.92
C TYR A 334 -3.24 3.18 -27.66
N LEU A 335 -2.90 2.68 -26.47
CA LEU A 335 -1.54 2.20 -26.19
C LEU A 335 -1.19 0.98 -27.03
N LYS A 336 -2.17 0.15 -27.38
CA LYS A 336 -1.96 -0.99 -28.27
C LYS A 336 -1.66 -0.51 -29.70
N ASP A 337 -2.39 0.51 -30.17
CA ASP A 337 -2.16 1.10 -31.50
C ASP A 337 -0.79 1.79 -31.60
N MET A 338 -0.23 2.20 -30.47
CA MET A 338 1.10 2.79 -30.34
C MET A 338 2.20 1.78 -29.97
N GLU A 339 1.90 0.49 -29.92
CA GLU A 339 2.81 -0.58 -29.48
C GLU A 339 3.35 -0.36 -28.05
N MET A 340 2.58 0.32 -27.20
CA MET A 340 2.92 0.66 -25.82
C MET A 340 2.09 -0.12 -24.78
N ASP A 341 1.36 -1.14 -25.17
CA ASP A 341 0.53 -1.97 -24.28
C ASP A 341 1.36 -2.78 -23.26
N TYR A 342 2.67 -2.91 -23.47
CA TYR A 342 3.61 -3.43 -22.48
C TYR A 342 3.63 -2.59 -21.16
N LEU A 343 3.20 -1.33 -21.20
CA LEU A 343 3.08 -0.48 -20.01
C LEU A 343 1.95 -0.91 -19.08
N VAL A 344 0.91 -1.54 -19.61
CA VAL A 344 -0.28 -1.98 -18.87
C VAL A 344 -0.32 -3.47 -18.58
N SER A 345 0.61 -4.25 -19.14
CA SER A 345 0.65 -5.71 -18.98
C SER A 345 2.08 -6.26 -19.07
N TYR A 346 2.54 -6.92 -18.03
CA TYR A 346 3.83 -7.62 -18.06
C TYR A 346 3.84 -8.77 -19.07
N LYS A 347 2.69 -9.38 -19.33
CA LYS A 347 2.59 -10.36 -20.41
C LYS A 347 2.94 -9.73 -21.76
N ALA A 348 2.34 -8.60 -22.11
CA ALA A 348 2.68 -7.86 -23.34
C ALA A 348 4.14 -7.38 -23.32
N PHE A 349 4.66 -6.98 -22.15
CA PHE A 349 6.06 -6.63 -21.95
C PHE A 349 7.00 -7.76 -22.41
N LYS A 350 6.73 -8.99 -21.99
CA LYS A 350 7.52 -10.17 -22.42
C LYS A 350 7.34 -10.46 -23.91
N GLU A 351 6.11 -10.42 -24.41
CA GLU A 351 5.78 -10.69 -25.81
C GLU A 351 6.49 -9.69 -26.76
N GLN A 352 6.70 -8.46 -26.32
CA GLN A 352 7.46 -7.45 -27.07
C GLN A 352 8.98 -7.52 -26.82
N GLY A 353 9.48 -8.52 -26.10
CA GLY A 353 10.91 -8.70 -25.85
C GLY A 353 11.56 -7.57 -25.04
N LYS A 354 10.78 -6.86 -24.21
CA LYS A 354 11.31 -5.81 -23.35
C LYS A 354 12.11 -6.40 -22.18
N ASP A 355 13.15 -5.68 -21.73
CA ASP A 355 14.02 -6.10 -20.64
C ASP A 355 13.69 -5.35 -19.35
N LEU A 356 13.40 -6.08 -18.27
CA LEU A 356 13.21 -5.53 -16.93
C LEU A 356 14.45 -4.77 -16.42
N GLY A 357 15.64 -5.16 -16.89
CA GLY A 357 16.90 -4.50 -16.54
C GLY A 357 16.89 -3.00 -16.78
N VAL A 358 16.23 -2.54 -17.84
CA VAL A 358 16.07 -1.11 -18.17
C VAL A 358 15.33 -0.37 -17.02
N ILE A 359 14.24 -0.96 -16.52
CA ILE A 359 13.47 -0.36 -15.41
C ILE A 359 14.25 -0.47 -14.09
N PHE A 360 14.94 -1.59 -13.87
CA PHE A 360 15.73 -1.79 -12.65
C PHE A 360 16.88 -0.77 -12.55
N ASP A 361 17.58 -0.52 -13.64
CA ASP A 361 18.67 0.46 -13.68
C ASP A 361 18.16 1.89 -13.50
N GLU A 362 17.03 2.22 -14.11
CA GLU A 362 16.38 3.53 -13.92
C GLU A 362 15.94 3.76 -12.47
N VAL A 363 15.27 2.79 -11.87
CA VAL A 363 14.79 2.92 -10.48
C VAL A 363 15.95 2.88 -9.48
N ARG A 364 17.01 2.12 -9.74
CA ARG A 364 18.24 2.19 -8.96
C ARG A 364 18.79 3.60 -8.95
N ASP A 365 18.89 4.25 -10.10
CA ASP A 365 19.32 5.65 -10.22
C ASP A 365 18.38 6.60 -9.42
N TRP A 366 17.07 6.33 -9.37
CA TRP A 366 16.16 7.13 -8.53
C TRP A 366 16.44 6.98 -7.04
N VAL A 367 16.79 5.78 -6.59
CA VAL A 367 17.11 5.52 -5.16
C VAL A 367 18.47 6.11 -4.81
N GLU A 368 19.44 6.07 -5.70
CA GLU A 368 20.76 6.68 -5.54
C GLU A 368 20.69 8.23 -5.61
N HIS A 369 19.68 8.77 -6.29
CA HIS A 369 19.39 10.19 -6.37
C HIS A 369 17.96 10.49 -5.89
N PRO A 370 17.70 10.45 -4.57
CA PRO A 370 16.37 10.39 -4.01
C PRO A 370 15.41 11.52 -4.40
N TYR A 371 15.91 12.68 -4.85
CA TYR A 371 15.04 13.74 -5.39
C TYR A 371 14.21 13.27 -6.61
N LYS A 372 14.64 12.19 -7.30
CA LYS A 372 13.90 11.57 -8.40
C LYS A 372 12.69 10.75 -7.92
N LEU A 373 12.67 10.33 -6.66
CA LEU A 373 11.57 9.57 -6.06
C LEU A 373 10.33 10.43 -5.72
N PHE A 374 10.46 11.76 -5.74
CA PHE A 374 9.39 12.67 -5.31
C PHE A 374 8.69 13.37 -6.48
N ARG A 375 8.46 12.64 -7.56
CA ARG A 375 7.78 13.11 -8.77
C ARG A 375 7.00 11.97 -9.42
N SER A 376 6.10 12.30 -10.35
CA SER A 376 5.48 11.34 -11.25
C SER A 376 6.26 11.27 -12.57
N TYR A 377 6.17 10.13 -13.23
CA TYR A 377 6.77 9.91 -14.55
C TYR A 377 5.70 9.60 -15.58
N SER A 378 5.81 10.16 -16.76
CA SER A 378 4.85 9.89 -17.83
C SER A 378 5.12 8.55 -18.52
N ILE A 379 4.09 7.99 -19.15
CA ILE A 379 4.24 6.82 -20.02
C ILE A 379 5.24 7.10 -21.16
N ALA A 380 5.29 8.34 -21.67
CA ALA A 380 6.25 8.74 -22.70
C ALA A 380 7.69 8.68 -22.18
N TYR A 381 7.95 9.10 -20.93
CA TYR A 381 9.27 8.96 -20.32
C TYR A 381 9.69 7.48 -20.22
N ILE A 382 8.80 6.63 -19.73
CA ILE A 382 9.10 5.20 -19.61
C ILE A 382 9.36 4.58 -20.99
N ASP A 383 8.58 4.96 -22.00
CA ASP A 383 8.78 4.47 -23.38
C ASP A 383 10.14 4.92 -23.94
N SER A 384 10.57 6.15 -23.66
CA SER A 384 11.88 6.65 -24.12
C SER A 384 13.06 5.86 -23.56
N LEU A 385 12.94 5.28 -22.36
CA LEU A 385 13.99 4.44 -21.78
C LEU A 385 14.24 3.19 -22.64
N PHE A 386 13.18 2.57 -23.18
CA PHE A 386 13.28 1.38 -24.03
C PHE A 386 13.73 1.70 -25.46
N LYS A 387 13.60 2.96 -25.90
CA LYS A 387 14.08 3.44 -27.20
C LYS A 387 15.53 3.90 -27.16
N GLY A 388 16.13 3.99 -25.98
CA GLY A 388 17.49 4.52 -25.82
C GLY A 388 17.59 6.05 -25.93
N ASP A 389 16.45 6.73 -25.99
CA ASP A 389 16.33 8.18 -26.14
C ASP A 389 16.29 8.91 -24.80
N LYS A 390 16.96 8.36 -23.78
CA LYS A 390 16.98 8.98 -22.44
C LYS A 390 17.50 10.41 -22.56
N PRO A 391 16.71 11.46 -22.19
CA PRO A 391 17.20 12.82 -22.21
C PRO A 391 18.39 12.93 -21.25
N LEU A 392 19.54 13.36 -21.75
CA LEU A 392 20.76 13.53 -20.97
C LEU A 392 20.46 14.51 -19.81
N PRO A 393 20.83 14.18 -18.56
CA PRO A 393 20.70 15.10 -17.46
C PRO A 393 21.62 16.30 -17.74
N GLY A 394 21.02 17.48 -18.00
CA GLY A 394 21.78 18.73 -18.11
C GLY A 394 21.61 19.55 -19.37
N GLN A 395 20.82 19.14 -20.35
CA GLN A 395 20.44 20.06 -21.45
C GLN A 395 19.10 20.75 -21.11
N ILE A 396 19.09 21.59 -20.08
CA ILE A 396 18.19 22.75 -20.07
C ILE A 396 18.90 23.74 -21.00
N SER A 397 18.43 23.85 -22.23
CA SER A 397 18.79 24.96 -23.11
C SER A 397 18.39 26.25 -22.38
N GLU A 398 19.36 27.04 -22.00
CA GLU A 398 19.14 28.45 -21.66
C GLU A 398 18.52 29.11 -22.89
N THR A 399 17.21 29.28 -22.89
CA THR A 399 16.50 30.22 -23.76
C THR A 399 15.69 31.17 -22.89
#